data_d0d17e49762f5c020846d18b26ca1c68
#
_entry.id   d0d17e49762f5c020846d18b26ca1c68
#
_cell.length_a   1.000
_cell.length_b   1.000
_cell.length_c   1.000
_cell.angle_alpha   90.00
_cell.angle_beta   90.00
_cell.angle_gamma   90.00
#
_symmetry.space_group_name_H-M   'P 1'
#
loop_
_entity.id
_entity.type
_entity.pdbx_description
1 polymer ?
#
loop_
_entity_poly.entity_id
_entity_poly.type
_entity_poly.pdbx_seq_one_letter_code
_entity_poly.pdbx_strand_id
1 'polypeptide(L)'
;MKLAADANVLLSAVIGGRARLVFNHPDIENVYTTEATLAEVREYAASLGRKKKLAVDLIMLEVAALPVAVVAREVYEGKMAQAQTLIGWRDPDDVEILALTLHFDVPLWSNDKDFAGCEIEQLTTAALLRKLGISQMK
;
A
#
# COMPACT_ATOMS: atom_id res chain seq x y z
N MET A 1 -7.67 -10.71 -8.45
CA MET A 1 -8.06 -9.76 -7.39
C MET A 1 -7.32 -8.45 -7.59
N LYS A 2 -8.02 -7.35 -7.46
CA LYS A 2 -7.43 -6.02 -7.57
C LYS A 2 -7.45 -5.36 -6.20
N LEU A 3 -6.36 -4.69 -5.83
CA LEU A 3 -6.18 -4.11 -4.50
C LEU A 3 -5.61 -2.71 -4.62
N ALA A 4 -5.91 -1.86 -3.63
CA ALA A 4 -5.12 -0.66 -3.37
C ALA A 4 -4.17 -1.00 -2.22
N ALA A 5 -2.99 -0.38 -2.17
CA ALA A 5 -2.00 -0.68 -1.14
C ALA A 5 -1.44 0.60 -0.54
N ASP A 6 -1.35 0.64 0.79
CA ASP A 6 -0.79 1.78 1.48
C ASP A 6 0.75 1.69 1.56
N ALA A 7 1.36 2.74 2.11
CA ALA A 7 2.82 2.84 2.14
C ALA A 7 3.47 1.74 2.97
N ASN A 8 2.85 1.36 4.08
CA ASN A 8 3.49 0.42 5.00
C ASN A 8 3.59 -0.99 4.43
N VAL A 9 2.54 -1.45 3.71
CA VAL A 9 2.61 -2.79 3.10
C VAL A 9 3.59 -2.78 1.94
N LEU A 10 3.69 -1.68 1.19
CA LEU A 10 4.67 -1.58 0.10
C LEU A 10 6.08 -1.56 0.66
N LEU A 11 6.32 -0.82 1.74
CA LEU A 11 7.62 -0.80 2.39
C LEU A 11 8.00 -2.20 2.88
N SER A 12 7.05 -2.92 3.48
CA SER A 12 7.27 -4.29 3.92
C SER A 12 7.72 -5.19 2.78
N ALA A 13 7.11 -5.03 1.60
CA ALA A 13 7.50 -5.82 0.43
C ALA A 13 8.93 -5.50 -0.01
N VAL A 14 9.33 -4.23 0.07
CA VAL A 14 10.67 -3.79 -0.34
C VAL A 14 11.74 -4.38 0.58
N ILE A 15 11.49 -4.40 1.88
CA ILE A 15 12.50 -4.86 2.84
C ILE A 15 12.41 -6.36 3.12
N GLY A 16 11.66 -7.10 2.33
CA GLY A 16 11.65 -8.56 2.39
C GLY A 16 10.62 -9.16 3.33
N GLY A 17 9.61 -8.39 3.73
CA GLY A 17 8.54 -8.92 4.57
C GLY A 17 7.59 -9.84 3.82
N ARG A 18 6.62 -10.40 4.53
CA ARG A 18 5.67 -11.37 3.96
C ARG A 18 4.76 -10.75 2.90
N ALA A 19 4.64 -9.42 2.88
CA ALA A 19 3.90 -8.72 1.84
C ALA A 19 4.39 -9.09 0.44
N ARG A 20 5.68 -9.43 0.30
CA ARG A 20 6.22 -9.82 -1.00
C ARG A 20 5.51 -11.05 -1.57
N LEU A 21 5.04 -11.95 -0.71
CA LEU A 21 4.35 -13.15 -1.16
C LEU A 21 3.03 -12.83 -1.86
N VAL A 22 2.38 -11.74 -1.45
CA VAL A 22 1.13 -11.32 -2.08
C VAL A 22 1.38 -10.93 -3.53
N PHE A 23 2.44 -10.15 -3.78
CA PHE A 23 2.76 -9.71 -5.14
C PHE A 23 3.06 -10.86 -6.10
N ASN A 24 3.57 -11.97 -5.56
CA ASN A 24 3.99 -13.10 -6.40
C ASN A 24 2.85 -14.07 -6.68
N HIS A 25 1.68 -13.85 -6.11
CA HIS A 25 0.57 -14.79 -6.27
C HIS A 25 -0.20 -14.52 -7.56
N PRO A 26 -0.50 -15.57 -8.34
CA PRO A 26 -1.15 -15.38 -9.65
C PRO A 26 -2.55 -14.81 -9.58
N ASP A 27 -3.24 -14.92 -8.45
CA ASP A 27 -4.58 -14.37 -8.30
C ASP A 27 -4.59 -12.86 -8.10
N ILE A 28 -3.44 -12.24 -7.87
CA ILE A 28 -3.32 -10.79 -7.75
C ILE A 28 -3.15 -10.21 -9.15
N GLU A 29 -4.18 -9.52 -9.63
CA GLU A 29 -4.19 -8.94 -10.98
C GLU A 29 -3.50 -7.58 -11.01
N ASN A 30 -3.88 -6.71 -10.08
CA ASN A 30 -3.36 -5.35 -10.00
C ASN A 30 -3.27 -4.91 -8.56
N VAL A 31 -2.20 -4.20 -8.24
CA VAL A 31 -2.06 -3.48 -6.98
C VAL A 31 -1.90 -2.01 -7.34
N TYR A 32 -2.88 -1.20 -6.94
CA TYR A 32 -2.89 0.22 -7.24
C TYR A 32 -2.33 1.03 -6.08
N THR A 33 -1.60 2.09 -6.39
CA THR A 33 -1.17 3.04 -5.36
C THR A 33 -1.13 4.44 -5.97
N THR A 34 -0.90 5.43 -5.15
CA THR A 34 -0.81 6.82 -5.61
C THR A 34 0.64 7.24 -5.66
N GLU A 35 0.90 8.31 -6.41
CA GLU A 35 2.25 8.89 -6.44
C GLU A 35 2.66 9.39 -5.05
N ALA A 36 1.73 9.97 -4.29
CA ALA A 36 2.00 10.45 -2.95
C ALA A 36 2.38 9.29 -2.03
N THR A 37 1.66 8.17 -2.13
CA THR A 37 1.95 6.98 -1.33
C THR A 37 3.33 6.42 -1.67
N LEU A 38 3.65 6.35 -2.96
CA LEU A 38 4.94 5.82 -3.40
C LEU A 38 6.09 6.73 -2.98
N ALA A 39 5.88 8.06 -3.01
CA ALA A 39 6.87 9.00 -2.51
C ALA A 39 7.16 8.77 -1.03
N GLU A 40 6.14 8.47 -0.26
CA GLU A 40 6.29 8.14 1.16
C GLU A 40 7.10 6.86 1.35
N VAL A 41 6.86 5.85 0.50
CA VAL A 41 7.65 4.60 0.54
C VAL A 41 9.12 4.89 0.26
N ARG A 42 9.40 5.73 -0.74
CA ARG A 42 10.79 6.10 -1.06
C ARG A 42 11.48 6.76 0.12
N GLU A 43 10.78 7.68 0.77
CA GLU A 43 11.32 8.43 1.90
C GLU A 43 11.63 7.49 3.07
N TYR A 44 10.69 6.65 3.43
CA TYR A 44 10.88 5.73 4.54
C TYR A 44 11.94 4.67 4.24
N ALA A 45 11.99 4.17 3.00
CA ALA A 45 12.96 3.18 2.60
C ALA A 45 14.38 3.76 2.66
N ALA A 46 14.57 4.98 2.18
CA ALA A 46 15.86 5.64 2.23
C ALA A 46 16.30 5.87 3.67
N SER A 47 15.39 6.35 4.52
CA SER A 47 15.67 6.59 5.93
C SER A 47 16.06 5.30 6.65
N LEU A 48 15.31 4.23 6.38
CA LEU A 48 15.58 2.94 7.01
C LEU A 48 16.91 2.37 6.54
N GLY A 49 17.23 2.53 5.25
CA GLY A 49 18.49 2.07 4.70
C GLY A 49 19.67 2.77 5.36
N ARG A 50 19.57 4.09 5.53
CA ARG A 50 20.64 4.85 6.20
C ARG A 50 20.79 4.43 7.66
N LYS A 51 19.66 4.30 8.36
CA LYS A 51 19.66 3.95 9.78
C LYS A 51 20.29 2.58 10.02
N LYS A 52 20.00 1.63 9.15
CA LYS A 52 20.50 0.26 9.28
C LYS A 52 21.77 0.02 8.50
N LYS A 53 22.36 1.06 7.91
CA LYS A 53 23.60 0.98 7.12
C LYS A 53 23.48 0.00 5.96
N LEU A 54 22.31 -0.03 5.34
CA LEU A 54 22.08 -0.85 4.15
C LEU A 54 22.42 -0.05 2.90
N ALA A 55 22.52 -0.73 1.76
CA ALA A 55 22.80 -0.08 0.49
C ALA A 55 21.56 0.63 -0.01
N VAL A 56 21.50 1.94 0.22
CA VAL A 56 20.31 2.75 -0.11
C VAL A 56 19.97 2.67 -1.60
N ASP A 57 20.99 2.67 -2.47
CA ASP A 57 20.75 2.59 -3.91
C ASP A 57 20.05 1.30 -4.30
N LEU A 58 20.41 0.18 -3.67
CA LEU A 58 19.73 -1.09 -3.94
C LEU A 58 18.29 -1.09 -3.42
N ILE A 59 18.07 -0.46 -2.27
CA ILE A 59 16.71 -0.34 -1.73
C ILE A 59 15.85 0.50 -2.66
N MET A 60 16.41 1.59 -3.21
CA MET A 60 15.68 2.42 -4.15
C MET A 60 15.33 1.66 -5.43
N LEU A 61 16.22 0.76 -5.88
CA LEU A 61 15.91 -0.10 -7.02
C LEU A 61 14.75 -1.04 -6.71
N GLU A 62 14.70 -1.58 -5.48
CA GLU A 62 13.59 -2.43 -5.06
C GLU A 62 12.27 -1.66 -5.06
N VAL A 63 12.29 -0.40 -4.60
CA VAL A 63 11.10 0.43 -4.64
C VAL A 63 10.64 0.63 -6.10
N ALA A 64 11.59 0.95 -6.98
CA ALA A 64 11.27 1.18 -8.39
C ALA A 64 10.75 -0.09 -9.07
N ALA A 65 11.13 -1.25 -8.57
CA ALA A 65 10.73 -2.54 -9.14
C ALA A 65 9.39 -3.07 -8.59
N LEU A 66 8.77 -2.36 -7.65
CA LEU A 66 7.48 -2.81 -7.12
C LEU A 66 6.46 -2.92 -8.26
N PRO A 67 5.78 -4.06 -8.38
CA PRO A 67 4.81 -4.26 -9.45
C PRO A 67 3.46 -3.61 -9.12
N VAL A 68 3.46 -2.29 -9.02
CA VAL A 68 2.26 -1.51 -8.70
C VAL A 68 1.89 -0.63 -9.88
N ALA A 69 0.59 -0.38 -10.01
CA ALA A 69 0.08 0.59 -10.96
C ALA A 69 -0.10 1.92 -10.23
N VAL A 70 0.70 2.91 -10.60
CA VAL A 70 0.63 4.23 -9.98
C VAL A 70 -0.45 5.02 -10.70
N VAL A 71 -1.45 5.47 -9.94
CA VAL A 71 -2.64 6.12 -10.49
C VAL A 71 -2.49 7.63 -10.35
N ALA A 72 -2.74 8.35 -11.45
CA ALA A 72 -2.67 9.81 -11.45
C ALA A 72 -3.78 10.40 -10.59
N ARG A 73 -3.47 11.50 -9.91
CA ARG A 73 -4.40 12.13 -8.98
C ARG A 73 -5.73 12.51 -9.65
N GLU A 74 -5.69 12.90 -10.90
CA GLU A 74 -6.90 13.29 -11.63
C GLU A 74 -7.95 12.18 -11.64
N VAL A 75 -7.52 10.93 -11.56
CA VAL A 75 -8.42 9.78 -11.62
C VAL A 75 -9.29 9.70 -10.37
N TYR A 76 -8.70 9.92 -9.19
CA TYR A 76 -9.43 9.75 -7.92
C TYR A 76 -9.75 11.07 -7.24
N GLU A 77 -9.48 12.18 -7.88
CA GLU A 77 -9.65 13.51 -7.27
C GLU A 77 -11.07 13.74 -6.78
N GLY A 78 -12.07 13.18 -7.47
CA GLY A 78 -13.47 13.31 -7.08
C GLY A 78 -13.79 12.70 -5.72
N LYS A 79 -12.91 11.85 -5.19
CA LYS A 79 -13.10 11.23 -3.88
C LYS A 79 -12.24 11.86 -2.78
N MET A 80 -11.45 12.88 -3.11
CA MET A 80 -10.55 13.50 -2.12
C MET A 80 -11.30 14.13 -0.97
N ALA A 81 -12.41 14.83 -1.24
CA ALA A 81 -13.16 15.48 -0.17
C ALA A 81 -13.75 14.45 0.80
N GLN A 82 -14.29 13.36 0.27
CA GLN A 82 -14.83 12.27 1.09
C GLN A 82 -13.74 11.63 1.94
N ALA A 83 -12.59 11.35 1.32
CA ALA A 83 -11.47 10.75 2.03
C ALA A 83 -10.95 11.69 3.13
N GLN A 84 -10.87 12.99 2.85
CA GLN A 84 -10.46 13.98 3.84
C GLN A 84 -11.37 13.96 5.05
N THR A 85 -12.68 13.86 4.83
CA THR A 85 -13.64 13.81 5.91
C THR A 85 -13.47 12.54 6.76
N LEU A 86 -13.18 11.40 6.11
CA LEU A 86 -13.10 10.12 6.80
C LEU A 86 -11.82 9.95 7.59
N ILE A 87 -10.68 10.43 7.09
CA ILE A 87 -9.38 10.10 7.69
C ILE A 87 -8.44 11.28 7.85
N GLY A 88 -8.69 12.40 7.17
CA GLY A 88 -7.73 13.51 7.14
C GLY A 88 -7.38 14.07 8.52
N TRP A 89 -8.30 13.96 9.48
CA TRP A 89 -8.06 14.44 10.82
C TRP A 89 -7.15 13.53 11.64
N ARG A 90 -7.04 12.26 11.24
CA ARG A 90 -6.15 11.30 11.90
C ARG A 90 -4.77 11.31 11.25
N ASP A 91 -4.75 11.22 9.92
CA ASP A 91 -3.51 11.08 9.18
C ASP A 91 -3.68 11.67 7.77
N PRO A 92 -3.20 12.91 7.57
CA PRO A 92 -3.32 13.53 6.25
C PRO A 92 -2.62 12.75 5.13
N ASP A 93 -1.59 11.96 5.46
CA ASP A 93 -0.84 11.20 4.47
C ASP A 93 -1.66 10.05 3.90
N ASP A 94 -2.74 9.65 4.58
CA ASP A 94 -3.57 8.54 4.14
C ASP A 94 -4.75 8.97 3.26
N VAL A 95 -4.93 10.27 3.06
CA VAL A 95 -6.10 10.78 2.32
C VAL A 95 -6.09 10.31 0.88
N GLU A 96 -4.96 10.38 0.19
CA GLU A 96 -4.92 10.05 -1.23
C GLU A 96 -5.13 8.58 -1.49
N ILE A 97 -4.51 7.71 -0.69
CA ILE A 97 -4.71 6.28 -0.88
C ILE A 97 -6.15 5.87 -0.57
N LEU A 98 -6.77 6.51 0.41
CA LEU A 98 -8.18 6.25 0.69
C LEU A 98 -9.06 6.74 -0.46
N ALA A 99 -8.76 7.91 -1.03
CA ALA A 99 -9.53 8.43 -2.16
C ALA A 99 -9.46 7.48 -3.36
N LEU A 100 -8.26 6.97 -3.64
CA LEU A 100 -8.08 5.99 -4.72
C LEU A 100 -8.91 4.73 -4.45
N THR A 101 -8.86 4.24 -3.21
CA THR A 101 -9.58 3.03 -2.81
C THR A 101 -11.09 3.22 -3.01
N LEU A 102 -11.60 4.37 -2.59
CA LEU A 102 -13.02 4.69 -2.76
C LEU A 102 -13.40 4.79 -4.23
N HIS A 103 -12.54 5.39 -5.04
CA HIS A 103 -12.81 5.58 -6.45
C HIS A 103 -12.93 4.25 -7.20
N PHE A 104 -11.98 3.34 -6.97
CA PHE A 104 -11.98 2.05 -7.66
C PHE A 104 -12.87 1.02 -7.00
N ASP A 105 -13.32 1.28 -5.77
CA ASP A 105 -14.17 0.35 -5.02
C ASP A 105 -13.52 -1.03 -4.93
N VAL A 106 -12.26 -1.05 -4.54
CA VAL A 106 -11.48 -2.28 -4.34
C VAL A 106 -11.08 -2.35 -2.87
N PRO A 107 -10.69 -3.54 -2.38
CA PRO A 107 -10.17 -3.61 -1.01
C PRO A 107 -8.88 -2.84 -0.86
N LEU A 108 -8.69 -2.23 0.30
CA LEU A 108 -7.42 -1.60 0.67
C LEU A 108 -6.59 -2.62 1.43
N TRP A 109 -5.41 -2.91 0.90
CA TRP A 109 -4.42 -3.76 1.57
C TRP A 109 -3.63 -2.88 2.53
N SER A 110 -3.92 -3.01 3.81
CA SER A 110 -3.30 -2.20 4.86
C SER A 110 -3.41 -2.91 6.19
N ASN A 111 -2.38 -2.78 7.00
CA ASN A 111 -2.39 -3.28 8.37
C ASN A 111 -2.71 -2.17 9.38
N ASP A 112 -3.03 -0.97 8.90
CA ASP A 112 -3.23 0.20 9.75
C ASP A 112 -4.67 0.27 10.23
N LYS A 113 -4.85 0.34 11.55
CA LYS A 113 -6.18 0.40 12.16
C LYS A 113 -6.91 1.71 11.89
N ASP A 114 -6.18 2.75 11.46
CA ASP A 114 -6.80 4.05 11.21
C ASP A 114 -7.82 4.01 10.07
N PHE A 115 -7.77 3.00 9.21
CA PHE A 115 -8.74 2.85 8.14
C PHE A 115 -10.04 2.18 8.58
N ALA A 116 -10.12 1.70 9.82
CA ALA A 116 -11.35 1.10 10.33
C ALA A 116 -12.46 2.15 10.30
N GLY A 117 -13.62 1.77 9.77
CA GLY A 117 -14.75 2.69 9.67
C GLY A 117 -14.70 3.66 8.53
N CYS A 118 -13.76 3.50 7.58
CA CYS A 118 -13.63 4.42 6.45
C CYS A 118 -14.43 4.02 5.22
N GLU A 119 -15.47 3.19 5.41
CA GLU A 119 -16.40 2.82 4.33
C GLU A 119 -15.74 2.01 3.22
N ILE A 120 -14.69 1.29 3.54
CA ILE A 120 -13.96 0.44 2.58
C ILE A 120 -13.79 -0.95 3.16
N GLU A 121 -13.54 -1.92 2.28
CA GLU A 121 -13.08 -3.22 2.71
C GLU A 121 -11.57 -3.14 2.94
N GLN A 122 -11.13 -3.53 4.12
CA GLN A 122 -9.70 -3.54 4.44
C GLN A 122 -9.24 -4.97 4.62
N LEU A 123 -8.12 -5.30 3.96
CA LEU A 123 -7.51 -6.62 4.09
C LEU A 123 -6.09 -6.44 4.61
N THR A 124 -5.81 -7.03 5.76
CA THR A 124 -4.44 -7.08 6.29
C THR A 124 -3.60 -8.05 5.48
N THR A 125 -2.29 -7.98 5.61
CA THR A 125 -1.41 -8.94 4.95
C THR A 125 -1.76 -10.36 5.38
N ALA A 126 -2.00 -10.57 6.68
CA ALA A 126 -2.36 -11.90 7.17
C ALA A 126 -3.67 -12.41 6.56
N ALA A 127 -4.67 -11.53 6.46
CA ALA A 127 -5.96 -11.89 5.86
C ALA A 127 -5.80 -12.24 4.39
N LEU A 128 -4.99 -11.46 3.66
CA LEU A 128 -4.72 -11.72 2.25
C LEU A 128 -4.02 -13.05 2.04
N LEU A 129 -3.01 -13.35 2.86
CA LEU A 129 -2.29 -14.61 2.73
C LEU A 129 -3.22 -15.78 2.93
N ARG A 130 -4.12 -15.69 3.90
CA ARG A 130 -5.12 -16.76 4.12
C ARG A 130 -6.06 -16.86 2.92
N LYS A 131 -6.54 -15.72 2.43
CA LYS A 131 -7.47 -15.69 1.31
C LYS A 131 -6.86 -16.28 0.03
N LEU A 132 -5.56 -16.07 -0.15
CA LEU A 132 -4.83 -16.60 -1.30
C LEU A 132 -4.35 -18.03 -1.10
N GLY A 133 -4.60 -18.62 0.06
CA GLY A 133 -4.19 -19.98 0.34
C GLY A 133 -2.71 -20.15 0.59
N ILE A 134 -2.00 -19.10 0.93
CA ILE A 134 -0.57 -19.17 1.22
C ILE A 134 -0.38 -19.60 2.65
N SER A 135 0.38 -20.72 2.83
CA SER A 135 0.64 -21.26 4.15
C SER A 135 1.48 -20.29 4.98
N GLN A 136 1.08 -20.14 6.24
CA GLN A 136 1.82 -19.32 7.19
C GLN A 136 2.67 -20.15 8.11
N MET A 137 2.60 -21.45 7.93
CA MET A 137 3.33 -22.37 8.74
C MET A 137 4.81 -22.29 8.46
N LYS A 138 5.54 -22.43 9.46
CA LYS A 138 6.95 -22.53 9.42
C LYS A 138 7.69 -21.49 8.89
#